data_5d8793888b25c7b07b62d6e5fbd374f6
#
_entry.id   5d8793888b25c7b07b62d6e5fbd374f6
#
_cell.length_a   1.000
_cell.length_b   1.000
_cell.length_c   1.000
_cell.angle_alpha   90.00
_cell.angle_beta   90.00
_cell.angle_gamma   90.00
#
_symmetry.space_group_name_H-M   'P 1'
#
loop_
_entity.id
_entity.type
_entity.pdbx_description
1 polymer ?
#
loop_
_entity_poly.entity_id
_entity_poly.type
_entity_poly.pdbx_seq_one_letter_code
_entity_poly.pdbx_strand_id
1 'polypeptide(L)'
;EENARWIQQEYGAELLTVQVQENWNITGDLLPDNCDGSKSSIPVYHFFPHKTKGEGFFLAAFRKPETGDEIPVSSFAKEKTSKKKDKKGGAASSPVSKEQLNIAKSWLNDENSDKYILSAEGTSIRAFSKHYADELMAMKQCLKIVSAGVEIGEVKGKDLIPDHALAMCSSLLCREAFATEEISYKQAITYLRKEAITLPVTAPRGYVLL
;
A
#
# COMPACT_ATOMS: atom_id res chain seq x y z
N GLU A 1 -8.83 7.33 -23.36
CA GLU A 1 -10.18 6.78 -23.60
C GLU A 1 -10.15 5.55 -24.48
N GLU A 2 -9.43 5.57 -25.61
CA GLU A 2 -9.29 4.41 -26.51
C GLU A 2 -8.81 3.16 -25.77
N ASN A 3 -7.82 3.28 -24.90
CA ASN A 3 -7.35 2.18 -24.06
C ASN A 3 -8.45 1.67 -23.11
N ALA A 4 -9.32 2.54 -22.60
CA ALA A 4 -10.43 2.10 -21.75
C ALA A 4 -11.46 1.28 -22.56
N ARG A 5 -11.79 1.71 -23.76
CA ARG A 5 -12.65 0.97 -24.67
C ARG A 5 -12.03 -0.37 -25.11
N TRP A 6 -10.74 -0.37 -25.39
CA TRP A 6 -10.00 -1.58 -25.73
C TRP A 6 -10.01 -2.60 -24.57
N ILE A 7 -9.76 -2.16 -23.33
CA ILE A 7 -9.82 -3.04 -22.14
C ILE A 7 -11.24 -3.65 -22.00
N GLN A 8 -12.27 -2.83 -22.18
CA GLN A 8 -13.65 -3.32 -22.12
C GLN A 8 -13.94 -4.38 -23.21
N GLN A 9 -13.49 -4.14 -24.43
CA GLN A 9 -13.75 -5.04 -25.57
C GLN A 9 -12.90 -6.31 -25.51
N GLU A 10 -11.62 -6.19 -25.22
CA GLU A 10 -10.66 -7.32 -25.25
C GLU A 10 -10.82 -8.25 -24.06
N TYR A 11 -11.05 -7.68 -22.87
CA TYR A 11 -11.13 -8.46 -21.63
C TYR A 11 -12.54 -8.60 -21.07
N GLY A 12 -13.54 -8.05 -21.73
CA GLY A 12 -14.92 -8.07 -21.22
C GLY A 12 -15.08 -7.34 -19.89
N ALA A 13 -14.15 -6.42 -19.56
CA ALA A 13 -14.18 -5.71 -18.30
C ALA A 13 -15.35 -4.71 -18.24
N GLU A 14 -16.07 -4.67 -17.13
CA GLU A 14 -17.14 -3.73 -16.89
C GLU A 14 -16.56 -2.37 -16.47
N LEU A 15 -16.90 -1.29 -17.18
CA LEU A 15 -16.58 0.07 -16.76
C LEU A 15 -17.55 0.54 -15.68
N LEU A 16 -17.02 0.92 -14.54
CA LEU A 16 -17.80 1.33 -13.38
C LEU A 16 -18.03 2.84 -13.38
N THR A 17 -19.27 3.24 -13.09
CA THR A 17 -19.60 4.66 -12.85
C THR A 17 -19.15 5.08 -11.46
N VAL A 18 -18.34 6.13 -11.39
CA VAL A 18 -17.93 6.78 -10.15
C VAL A 18 -18.80 8.00 -9.92
N GLN A 19 -19.35 8.14 -8.71
CA GLN A 19 -20.13 9.34 -8.37
C GLN A 19 -19.19 10.53 -8.22
N VAL A 20 -19.43 11.57 -9.02
CA VAL A 20 -18.71 12.83 -8.99
C VAL A 20 -19.68 13.97 -8.72
N GLN A 21 -19.21 15.00 -7.98
CA GLN A 21 -20.02 16.19 -7.74
C GLN A 21 -19.87 17.16 -8.91
N GLU A 22 -20.95 17.82 -9.29
CA GLU A 22 -20.95 18.78 -10.43
C GLU A 22 -19.95 19.92 -10.24
N ASN A 23 -19.77 20.38 -9.00
CA ASN A 23 -18.83 21.46 -8.65
C ASN A 23 -17.34 21.08 -8.79
N TRP A 24 -17.02 19.81 -9.03
CA TRP A 24 -15.65 19.38 -9.29
C TRP A 24 -15.18 19.66 -10.72
N ASN A 25 -16.10 20.07 -11.62
CA ASN A 25 -15.83 20.40 -13.01
C ASN A 25 -15.07 19.32 -13.80
N ILE A 26 -15.37 18.05 -13.49
CA ILE A 26 -14.78 16.90 -14.17
C ILE A 26 -15.46 16.73 -15.53
N THR A 27 -14.67 16.50 -16.57
CA THR A 27 -15.16 16.27 -17.92
C THR A 27 -15.24 14.77 -18.20
N GLY A 28 -16.35 14.31 -18.75
CA GLY A 28 -16.56 12.90 -19.13
C GLY A 28 -15.90 12.51 -20.46
N ASP A 29 -16.49 11.55 -21.15
CA ASP A 29 -16.03 11.03 -22.44
C ASP A 29 -15.95 12.11 -23.52
N LEU A 30 -14.81 12.22 -24.17
CA LEU A 30 -14.52 13.22 -25.22
C LEU A 30 -14.38 12.62 -26.61
N LEU A 31 -14.42 11.29 -26.73
CA LEU A 31 -14.34 10.68 -28.05
C LEU A 31 -15.63 10.97 -28.84
N PRO A 32 -15.51 11.28 -30.12
CA PRO A 32 -16.66 11.53 -30.96
C PRO A 32 -17.51 10.25 -31.07
N ASP A 33 -18.81 10.46 -31.24
CA ASP A 33 -19.75 9.38 -31.53
C ASP A 33 -19.24 8.52 -32.70
N ASN A 34 -19.43 7.21 -32.62
CA ASN A 34 -19.11 6.33 -33.73
C ASN A 34 -19.89 6.73 -34.98
N CYS A 35 -19.31 6.50 -36.17
CA CYS A 35 -19.91 6.85 -37.46
C CYS A 35 -21.29 6.18 -37.74
N ASP A 36 -21.70 5.24 -36.86
CA ASP A 36 -23.00 4.56 -36.91
C ASP A 36 -24.13 5.23 -36.14
N GLY A 37 -23.83 6.42 -35.51
CA GLY A 37 -24.80 7.20 -34.74
C GLY A 37 -25.09 6.63 -33.34
N SER A 38 -24.41 5.60 -32.89
CA SER A 38 -24.56 5.06 -31.54
C SER A 38 -23.77 5.94 -30.56
N LYS A 39 -24.47 6.67 -29.70
CA LYS A 39 -23.88 7.40 -28.57
C LYS A 39 -23.51 6.45 -27.45
N SER A 40 -22.36 5.84 -27.57
CA SER A 40 -21.80 5.00 -26.48
C SER A 40 -20.84 5.84 -25.65
N SER A 41 -21.38 6.71 -24.81
CA SER A 41 -20.58 7.38 -23.78
C SER A 41 -20.17 6.37 -22.73
N ILE A 42 -18.87 6.30 -22.44
CA ILE A 42 -18.31 5.44 -21.38
C ILE A 42 -18.01 6.25 -20.12
N PRO A 43 -18.11 5.65 -18.92
CA PRO A 43 -17.81 6.34 -17.66
C PRO A 43 -16.30 6.50 -17.47
N VAL A 44 -15.77 7.59 -18.02
CA VAL A 44 -14.40 8.04 -17.86
C VAL A 44 -14.37 9.48 -17.37
N TYR A 45 -13.29 9.88 -16.73
CA TYR A 45 -13.22 11.13 -16.00
C TYR A 45 -11.90 11.85 -16.27
N HIS A 46 -11.98 13.06 -16.85
CA HIS A 46 -10.83 13.90 -17.13
C HIS A 46 -10.77 15.07 -16.15
N PHE A 47 -9.65 15.21 -15.50
CA PHE A 47 -9.31 16.30 -14.61
C PHE A 47 -8.39 17.26 -15.36
N PHE A 48 -8.94 18.33 -15.91
CA PHE A 48 -8.18 19.32 -16.65
C PHE A 48 -7.67 20.43 -15.72
N PRO A 49 -6.37 20.80 -15.75
CA PRO A 49 -5.82 21.85 -14.87
C PRO A 49 -6.52 23.20 -14.98
N HIS A 50 -7.12 23.50 -16.12
CA HIS A 50 -7.88 24.75 -16.31
C HIS A 50 -9.32 24.72 -15.77
N LYS A 51 -9.81 23.53 -15.36
CA LYS A 51 -11.16 23.34 -14.79
C LYS A 51 -11.12 22.89 -13.34
N THR A 52 -10.14 22.10 -12.97
CA THR A 52 -9.98 21.53 -11.63
C THR A 52 -8.72 22.08 -10.96
N LYS A 53 -8.74 22.24 -9.63
CA LYS A 53 -7.55 22.65 -8.89
C LYS A 53 -6.62 21.45 -8.73
N GLY A 54 -5.53 21.41 -9.49
CA GLY A 54 -4.56 20.35 -9.43
C GLY A 54 -3.87 20.08 -10.76
N GLU A 55 -3.13 19.01 -10.83
CA GLU A 55 -2.49 18.52 -12.07
C GLU A 55 -3.50 17.78 -12.95
N GLY A 56 -3.16 17.57 -14.22
CA GLY A 56 -3.97 16.81 -15.14
C GLY A 56 -4.03 15.32 -14.72
N PHE A 57 -5.23 14.74 -14.76
CA PHE A 57 -5.44 13.36 -14.40
C PHE A 57 -6.54 12.72 -15.24
N PHE A 58 -6.45 11.42 -15.48
CA PHE A 58 -7.49 10.63 -16.13
C PHE A 58 -7.85 9.43 -15.26
N LEU A 59 -9.14 9.18 -15.07
CA LEU A 59 -9.65 8.06 -14.29
C LEU A 59 -10.61 7.22 -15.13
N ALA A 60 -10.41 5.91 -15.12
CA ALA A 60 -11.37 4.90 -15.55
C ALA A 60 -11.34 3.74 -14.55
N ALA A 61 -12.49 3.34 -14.04
CA ALA A 61 -12.60 2.25 -13.07
C ALA A 61 -13.19 1.02 -13.76
N PHE A 62 -12.56 -0.15 -13.56
CA PHE A 62 -12.98 -1.41 -14.18
C PHE A 62 -13.25 -2.46 -13.12
N ARG A 63 -14.25 -3.29 -13.41
CA ARG A 63 -14.44 -4.57 -12.74
C ARG A 63 -14.06 -5.69 -13.71
N LYS A 64 -13.11 -6.52 -13.30
CA LYS A 64 -12.77 -7.74 -14.04
C LYS A 64 -13.96 -8.71 -13.98
N PRO A 65 -14.39 -9.34 -15.12
CA PRO A 65 -15.39 -10.38 -15.08
C PRO A 65 -14.87 -11.57 -14.26
N GLU A 66 -15.77 -12.20 -13.51
CA GLU A 66 -15.47 -13.47 -12.85
C GLU A 66 -15.30 -14.52 -13.97
N THR A 67 -14.05 -14.79 -14.32
CA THR A 67 -13.74 -15.98 -15.13
C THR A 67 -13.80 -17.17 -14.17
N GLY A 68 -14.68 -18.12 -14.44
CA GLY A 68 -14.87 -19.31 -13.60
C GLY A 68 -13.68 -20.27 -13.50
N ASP A 69 -12.55 -19.92 -14.08
CA ASP A 69 -11.26 -20.55 -13.90
C ASP A 69 -10.55 -19.92 -12.70
N GLU A 70 -11.03 -20.19 -11.49
CA GLU A 70 -10.21 -20.05 -10.31
C GLU A 70 -9.01 -21.00 -10.49
N ILE A 71 -7.86 -20.44 -10.89
CA ILE A 71 -6.60 -21.17 -10.81
C ILE A 71 -6.37 -21.35 -9.31
N PRO A 72 -6.50 -22.58 -8.76
CA PRO A 72 -6.36 -22.76 -7.33
C PRO A 72 -4.95 -22.31 -6.95
N VAL A 73 -4.84 -21.37 -6.02
CA VAL A 73 -3.56 -20.84 -5.49
C VAL A 73 -2.64 -22.00 -5.06
N SER A 74 -3.23 -23.14 -4.66
CA SER A 74 -2.52 -24.40 -4.38
C SER A 74 -1.75 -24.99 -5.56
N SER A 75 -2.08 -24.65 -6.82
CA SER A 75 -1.34 -25.14 -8.00
C SER A 75 0.04 -24.51 -8.11
N PHE A 76 0.26 -23.32 -7.59
CA PHE A 76 1.56 -22.63 -7.57
C PHE A 76 2.48 -23.08 -6.42
N ALA A 77 1.93 -23.76 -5.40
CA ALA A 77 2.67 -24.19 -4.22
C ALA A 77 3.50 -25.46 -4.41
N LYS A 78 3.52 -26.11 -5.58
CA LYS A 78 4.13 -27.42 -5.81
C LYS A 78 5.34 -27.46 -6.72
N GLU A 79 6.03 -26.38 -6.99
CA GLU A 79 7.37 -26.49 -7.58
C GLU A 79 8.43 -26.53 -6.48
N LYS A 80 9.05 -27.69 -6.43
CA LYS A 80 10.14 -28.04 -5.51
C LYS A 80 11.23 -26.98 -5.59
N THR A 81 11.50 -26.32 -4.48
CA THR A 81 12.73 -25.55 -4.29
C THR A 81 13.94 -26.45 -4.51
N SER A 82 14.48 -26.47 -5.73
CA SER A 82 15.81 -26.97 -5.98
C SER A 82 16.78 -26.03 -5.27
N LYS A 83 17.42 -26.56 -4.22
CA LYS A 83 18.52 -25.90 -3.51
C LYS A 83 19.65 -25.62 -4.50
N LYS A 84 19.67 -24.43 -5.13
CA LYS A 84 20.89 -23.86 -5.67
C LYS A 84 21.58 -23.07 -4.55
N LYS A 85 22.65 -23.67 -4.05
CA LYS A 85 23.69 -22.98 -3.29
C LYS A 85 24.40 -22.02 -4.24
N ASP A 86 24.05 -20.77 -4.25
CA ASP A 86 24.91 -19.72 -4.76
C ASP A 86 25.60 -19.01 -3.60
N LYS A 87 26.88 -19.37 -3.44
CA LYS A 87 27.85 -18.62 -2.66
C LYS A 87 28.32 -17.43 -3.50
N LYS A 88 28.10 -16.20 -3.06
CA LYS A 88 29.12 -15.16 -2.81
C LYS A 88 28.55 -13.75 -2.75
N GLY A 89 28.92 -13.04 -1.69
CA GLY A 89 29.26 -11.63 -1.73
C GLY A 89 28.16 -10.63 -1.42
N GLY A 90 27.92 -10.35 -0.17
CA GLY A 90 27.22 -9.19 0.33
C GLY A 90 27.17 -9.27 1.84
N ALA A 91 27.52 -8.19 2.54
CA ALA A 91 27.49 -8.13 4.00
C ALA A 91 26.22 -8.77 4.54
N ALA A 92 26.37 -9.87 5.28
CA ALA A 92 25.25 -10.56 5.91
C ALA A 92 24.64 -9.59 6.92
N SER A 93 23.51 -8.98 6.55
CA SER A 93 22.63 -8.35 7.53
C SER A 93 22.24 -9.45 8.51
N SER A 94 22.50 -9.24 9.79
CA SER A 94 22.13 -10.19 10.83
C SER A 94 20.66 -10.54 10.68
N PRO A 95 20.27 -11.82 10.66
CA PRO A 95 18.86 -12.16 10.55
C PRO A 95 18.13 -11.53 11.74
N VAL A 96 16.95 -11.01 11.49
CA VAL A 96 16.08 -10.43 12.53
C VAL A 96 15.92 -11.44 13.66
N SER A 97 16.26 -11.03 14.88
CA SER A 97 16.19 -11.90 16.05
C SER A 97 14.74 -12.12 16.50
N LYS A 98 14.50 -13.20 17.27
CA LYS A 98 13.18 -13.42 17.87
C LYS A 98 12.76 -12.30 18.83
N GLU A 99 13.74 -11.69 19.51
CA GLU A 99 13.49 -10.55 20.40
C GLU A 99 12.97 -9.33 19.62
N GLN A 100 13.59 -9.02 18.48
CA GLN A 100 13.16 -7.92 17.61
C GLN A 100 11.77 -8.18 17.02
N LEU A 101 11.44 -9.41 16.66
CA LEU A 101 10.08 -9.78 16.25
C LEU A 101 9.07 -9.63 17.38
N ASN A 102 9.44 -9.96 18.62
CA ASN A 102 8.57 -9.75 19.77
C ASN A 102 8.36 -8.26 20.06
N ILE A 103 9.41 -7.45 19.94
CA ILE A 103 9.30 -5.99 20.05
C ILE A 103 8.37 -5.45 18.95
N ALA A 104 8.58 -5.84 17.69
CA ALA A 104 7.69 -5.43 16.60
C ALA A 104 6.24 -5.83 16.86
N LYS A 105 6.02 -7.03 17.41
CA LYS A 105 4.69 -7.53 17.76
C LYS A 105 4.04 -6.70 18.88
N SER A 106 4.80 -6.24 19.88
CA SER A 106 4.26 -5.40 20.96
C SER A 106 3.85 -3.99 20.50
N TRP A 107 4.24 -3.57 19.30
CA TRP A 107 3.82 -2.31 18.69
C TRP A 107 2.49 -2.42 17.95
N LEU A 108 1.96 -3.65 17.82
CA LEU A 108 0.71 -3.90 17.12
C LEU A 108 -0.46 -3.95 18.10
N ASN A 109 -1.59 -3.45 17.64
CA ASN A 109 -2.85 -3.51 18.37
C ASN A 109 -3.30 -4.98 18.54
N ASP A 110 -3.56 -5.41 19.77
CA ASP A 110 -3.95 -6.79 20.11
C ASP A 110 -5.21 -7.26 19.36
N GLU A 111 -6.18 -6.37 19.14
CA GLU A 111 -7.43 -6.71 18.45
C GLU A 111 -7.23 -7.16 17.00
N ASN A 112 -6.17 -6.65 16.36
CA ASN A 112 -5.88 -6.90 14.95
C ASN A 112 -4.61 -7.71 14.71
N SER A 113 -3.74 -7.87 15.72
CA SER A 113 -2.44 -8.55 15.57
C SER A 113 -2.58 -9.96 15.00
N ASP A 114 -3.64 -10.68 15.38
CA ASP A 114 -3.92 -12.03 14.89
C ASP A 114 -4.33 -12.10 13.42
N LYS A 115 -4.73 -11.00 12.82
CA LYS A 115 -5.09 -10.90 11.39
C LYS A 115 -3.88 -10.68 10.49
N TYR A 116 -2.69 -10.44 11.07
CA TYR A 116 -1.47 -10.13 10.34
C TYR A 116 -0.38 -11.17 10.60
N ILE A 117 0.48 -11.34 9.61
CA ILE A 117 1.72 -12.10 9.69
C ILE A 117 2.87 -11.11 9.68
N LEU A 118 3.78 -11.25 10.65
CA LEU A 118 5.05 -10.52 10.61
C LEU A 118 6.07 -11.33 9.81
N SER A 119 6.68 -10.69 8.83
CA SER A 119 7.76 -11.25 8.03
C SER A 119 8.98 -10.37 8.07
N ALA A 120 10.16 -10.98 8.12
CA ALA A 120 11.43 -10.28 8.02
C ALA A 120 11.92 -10.33 6.57
N GLU A 121 12.20 -9.18 5.97
CA GLU A 121 12.79 -9.03 4.64
C GLU A 121 14.08 -8.21 4.77
N GLY A 122 15.23 -8.89 4.80
CA GLY A 122 16.51 -8.24 5.10
C GLY A 122 16.53 -7.71 6.54
N THR A 123 16.68 -6.38 6.69
CA THR A 123 16.62 -5.68 7.98
C THR A 123 15.23 -5.16 8.35
N SER A 124 14.29 -5.17 7.41
CA SER A 124 12.93 -4.67 7.62
C SER A 124 12.00 -5.75 8.16
N ILE A 125 11.12 -5.37 9.08
CA ILE A 125 10.01 -6.20 9.56
C ILE A 125 8.72 -5.62 8.98
N ARG A 126 7.92 -6.46 8.32
CA ARG A 126 6.66 -6.08 7.70
C ARG A 126 5.50 -6.88 8.23
N ALA A 127 4.34 -6.24 8.36
CA ALA A 127 3.07 -6.88 8.66
C ALA A 127 2.24 -7.01 7.38
N PHE A 128 1.77 -8.22 7.10
CA PHE A 128 0.90 -8.51 5.96
C PHE A 128 -0.35 -9.26 6.42
N SER A 129 -1.50 -8.99 5.77
CA SER A 129 -2.75 -9.65 6.12
C SER A 129 -2.67 -11.16 5.91
N LYS A 130 -3.05 -11.94 6.92
CA LYS A 130 -3.13 -13.40 6.83
C LYS A 130 -4.12 -13.86 5.75
N HIS A 131 -5.17 -13.09 5.54
CA HIS A 131 -6.22 -13.41 4.57
C HIS A 131 -5.69 -13.53 3.14
N TYR A 132 -4.67 -12.74 2.80
CA TYR A 132 -4.07 -12.72 1.45
C TYR A 132 -2.64 -13.29 1.42
N ALA A 133 -2.26 -14.07 2.43
CA ALA A 133 -0.89 -14.59 2.54
C ALA A 133 -0.53 -15.56 1.41
N ASP A 134 -1.47 -16.43 1.05
CA ASP A 134 -1.27 -17.43 0.00
C ASP A 134 -1.18 -16.77 -1.39
N GLU A 135 -2.00 -15.75 -1.64
CA GLU A 135 -1.95 -14.95 -2.87
C GLU A 135 -0.62 -14.20 -2.98
N LEU A 136 -0.14 -13.61 -1.87
CA LEU A 136 1.17 -12.96 -1.86
C LEU A 136 2.29 -13.94 -2.17
N MET A 137 2.25 -15.14 -1.59
CA MET A 137 3.23 -16.19 -1.86
C MET A 137 3.21 -16.63 -3.32
N ALA A 138 2.03 -16.78 -3.92
CA ALA A 138 1.88 -17.10 -5.33
C ALA A 138 2.41 -15.97 -6.23
N MET A 139 2.09 -14.72 -5.91
CA MET A 139 2.59 -13.56 -6.65
C MET A 139 4.11 -13.43 -6.58
N LYS A 140 4.73 -13.70 -5.44
CA LYS A 140 6.20 -13.66 -5.27
C LYS A 140 6.94 -14.67 -6.16
N GLN A 141 6.27 -15.73 -6.62
CA GLN A 141 6.88 -16.70 -7.54
C GLN A 141 6.88 -16.21 -9.00
N CYS A 142 5.91 -15.41 -9.37
CA CYS A 142 5.71 -14.96 -10.76
C CYS A 142 6.10 -13.51 -10.99
N LEU A 143 6.10 -12.68 -9.95
CA LEU A 143 6.24 -11.25 -10.04
C LEU A 143 7.35 -10.73 -9.10
N LYS A 144 7.99 -9.64 -9.50
CA LYS A 144 8.83 -8.84 -8.60
C LYS A 144 7.93 -7.95 -7.75
N ILE A 145 7.72 -8.32 -6.49
CA ILE A 145 6.95 -7.49 -5.54
C ILE A 145 7.82 -6.31 -5.10
N VAL A 146 7.35 -5.11 -5.34
CA VAL A 146 8.04 -3.86 -4.96
C VAL A 146 7.76 -3.51 -3.51
N SER A 147 6.51 -3.67 -3.07
CA SER A 147 6.09 -3.42 -1.68
C SER A 147 4.89 -4.28 -1.35
N ALA A 148 4.85 -4.85 -0.14
CA ALA A 148 3.72 -5.61 0.36
C ALA A 148 3.56 -5.39 1.86
N GLY A 149 2.32 -5.09 2.28
CA GLY A 149 1.99 -4.85 3.69
C GLY A 149 2.54 -3.53 4.24
N VAL A 150 2.55 -3.44 5.57
CA VAL A 150 2.97 -2.26 6.33
C VAL A 150 4.36 -2.53 6.89
N GLU A 151 5.29 -1.62 6.69
CA GLU A 151 6.61 -1.66 7.32
C GLU A 151 6.47 -1.27 8.79
N ILE A 152 6.87 -2.18 9.69
CA ILE A 152 6.76 -1.99 11.13
C ILE A 152 8.00 -1.30 11.67
N GLY A 153 9.16 -1.71 11.16
CA GLY A 153 10.43 -1.11 11.54
C GLY A 153 11.62 -1.79 10.89
N GLU A 154 12.77 -1.16 11.07
CA GLU A 154 14.06 -1.61 10.54
C GLU A 154 15.02 -1.95 11.68
N VAL A 155 15.70 -3.09 11.56
CA VAL A 155 16.75 -3.51 12.47
C VAL A 155 18.06 -2.80 12.16
N LYS A 156 18.60 -2.06 13.13
CA LYS A 156 19.94 -1.43 13.08
C LYS A 156 20.79 -1.93 14.24
N GLY A 157 21.66 -2.87 13.94
CA GLY A 157 22.47 -3.54 14.97
C GLY A 157 21.60 -4.37 15.91
N LYS A 158 21.49 -3.97 17.19
CA LYS A 158 20.64 -4.61 18.19
C LYS A 158 19.25 -3.98 18.30
N ASP A 159 19.11 -2.76 17.81
CA ASP A 159 17.91 -1.96 17.99
C ASP A 159 16.93 -2.19 16.85
N LEU A 160 15.65 -2.11 17.16
CA LEU A 160 14.56 -2.03 16.20
C LEU A 160 14.06 -0.58 16.16
N ILE A 161 14.12 0.04 14.99
CA ILE A 161 13.67 1.40 14.75
C ILE A 161 12.28 1.34 14.14
N PRO A 162 11.24 1.94 14.74
CA PRO A 162 9.91 1.93 14.18
C PRO A 162 9.87 2.75 12.88
N ASP A 163 9.09 2.24 11.90
CA ASP A 163 8.89 2.93 10.64
C ASP A 163 7.67 3.85 10.69
N HIS A 164 7.73 4.94 9.95
CA HIS A 164 6.63 5.90 9.85
C HIS A 164 5.33 5.29 9.28
N ALA A 165 5.44 4.26 8.43
CA ALA A 165 4.28 3.57 7.89
C ALA A 165 3.43 2.91 8.99
N LEU A 166 4.05 2.44 10.09
CA LEU A 166 3.32 1.95 11.24
C LEU A 166 2.48 3.05 11.89
N ALA A 167 3.06 4.23 12.09
CA ALA A 167 2.35 5.38 12.68
C ALA A 167 1.16 5.83 11.83
N MET A 168 1.24 5.69 10.50
CA MET A 168 0.17 6.02 9.58
C MET A 168 -0.92 4.95 9.50
N CYS A 169 -0.69 3.75 10.04
CA CYS A 169 -1.64 2.65 10.01
C CYS A 169 -2.39 2.53 11.35
N SER A 170 -3.39 3.40 11.55
CA SER A 170 -4.16 3.49 12.80
C SER A 170 -4.85 2.18 13.23
N SER A 171 -5.17 1.30 12.27
CA SER A 171 -5.79 0.00 12.56
C SER A 171 -4.80 -1.04 13.08
N LEU A 172 -3.50 -0.82 12.87
CA LEU A 172 -2.45 -1.77 13.22
C LEU A 172 -1.63 -1.30 14.43
N LEU A 173 -1.46 0.01 14.58
CA LEU A 173 -0.65 0.63 15.61
C LEU A 173 -1.28 0.46 17.00
N CYS A 174 -0.48 -0.03 17.95
CA CYS A 174 -0.74 0.09 19.40
C CYS A 174 -0.20 1.45 19.88
N ARG A 175 -1.09 2.40 20.13
CA ARG A 175 -0.67 3.75 20.55
C ARG A 175 0.03 3.75 21.90
N GLU A 176 -0.39 2.86 22.78
CA GLU A 176 0.16 2.71 24.14
C GLU A 176 1.62 2.21 24.14
N ALA A 177 2.07 1.64 23.03
CA ALA A 177 3.47 1.21 22.87
C ALA A 177 4.45 2.37 22.66
N PHE A 178 3.95 3.57 22.38
CA PHE A 178 4.77 4.76 22.13
C PHE A 178 4.35 5.92 23.02
N ALA A 179 5.34 6.74 23.37
CA ALA A 179 5.06 8.03 23.99
C ALA A 179 4.34 8.94 22.98
N THR A 180 3.41 9.77 23.47
CA THR A 180 2.64 10.70 22.64
C THR A 180 2.87 12.13 23.10
N GLU A 181 2.86 13.07 22.16
CA GLU A 181 2.94 14.51 22.42
C GLU A 181 1.94 15.25 21.54
N GLU A 182 1.15 16.12 22.13
CA GLU A 182 0.22 16.95 21.38
C GLU A 182 0.93 18.15 20.77
N ILE A 183 0.73 18.35 19.47
CA ILE A 183 1.27 19.48 18.74
C ILE A 183 0.17 20.44 18.28
N SER A 184 0.47 21.73 18.23
CA SER A 184 -0.44 22.72 17.68
C SER A 184 -0.63 22.54 16.17
N TYR A 185 -1.75 23.02 15.64
CA TYR A 185 -2.01 23.01 14.19
C TYR A 185 -0.84 23.60 13.37
N LYS A 186 -0.23 24.69 13.86
CA LYS A 186 0.93 25.31 13.20
C LYS A 186 2.13 24.37 13.14
N GLN A 187 2.42 23.67 14.24
CA GLN A 187 3.50 22.68 14.29
C GLN A 187 3.19 21.49 13.40
N ALA A 188 1.92 21.02 13.33
CA ALA A 188 1.51 19.95 12.43
C ALA A 188 1.76 20.32 10.97
N ILE A 189 1.42 21.54 10.56
CA ILE A 189 1.70 22.02 9.19
C ILE A 189 3.20 22.10 8.92
N THR A 190 3.99 22.57 9.89
CA THR A 190 5.46 22.62 9.78
C THR A 190 6.04 21.20 9.61
N TYR A 191 5.55 20.24 10.41
CA TYR A 191 5.95 18.84 10.33
C TYR A 191 5.61 18.22 8.94
N LEU A 192 4.40 18.45 8.43
CA LEU A 192 3.97 17.98 7.11
C LEU A 192 4.79 18.59 5.96
N ARG A 193 5.38 19.77 6.16
CA ARG A 193 6.35 20.37 5.23
C ARG A 193 7.75 19.77 5.34
N LYS A 194 7.95 18.78 6.21
CA LYS A 194 9.26 18.17 6.52
C LYS A 194 10.25 19.15 7.11
N GLU A 195 9.77 20.17 7.81
CA GLU A 195 10.56 21.12 8.55
C GLU A 195 10.73 20.66 10.01
N ALA A 196 11.82 21.05 10.65
CA ALA A 196 12.04 20.73 12.05
C ALA A 196 11.04 21.46 12.96
N ILE A 197 10.46 20.75 13.90
CA ILE A 197 9.61 21.31 14.95
C ILE A 197 10.32 21.25 16.29
N THR A 198 10.05 22.23 17.13
CA THR A 198 10.56 22.24 18.52
C THR A 198 9.45 21.79 19.44
N LEU A 199 9.70 20.69 20.15
CA LEU A 199 8.83 20.19 21.20
C LEU A 199 9.23 20.81 22.56
N PRO A 200 8.32 20.83 23.55
CA PRO A 200 8.64 21.33 24.91
C PRO A 200 9.74 20.48 25.54
N VAL A 201 10.49 21.08 26.50
CA VAL A 201 11.58 20.39 27.21
C VAL A 201 11.08 19.16 27.97
N THR A 202 9.81 19.14 28.33
CA THR A 202 9.11 18.02 29.00
C THR A 202 8.72 16.89 28.08
N ALA A 203 8.82 17.08 26.75
CA ALA A 203 8.48 16.04 25.78
C ALA A 203 9.32 14.77 25.99
N PRO A 204 8.71 13.59 25.81
CA PRO A 204 9.42 12.32 25.97
C PRO A 204 10.56 12.21 24.96
N ARG A 205 11.63 11.51 25.38
CA ARG A 205 12.76 11.23 24.49
C ARG A 205 12.52 9.93 23.73
N GLY A 206 13.06 9.86 22.52
CA GLY A 206 12.97 8.65 21.67
C GLY A 206 11.96 8.83 20.55
N TYR A 207 11.28 7.75 20.19
CA TYR A 207 10.22 7.76 19.16
C TYR A 207 8.91 8.18 19.81
N VAL A 208 8.33 9.23 19.28
CA VAL A 208 7.13 9.88 19.82
C VAL A 208 6.08 10.00 18.74
N LEU A 209 4.84 9.65 19.06
CA LEU A 209 3.68 9.92 18.20
C LEU A 209 3.24 11.37 18.41
N LEU A 210 2.95 12.07 17.32
CA LEU A 210 2.54 13.47 17.29
C LEU A 210 1.08 13.59 16.87
#